data_1bb50e49de88fdbe11eb5354dc82c682
#
_entry.id   1bb50e49de88fdbe11eb5354dc82c682
#
_cell.length_a   1.000
_cell.length_b   1.000
_cell.length_c   1.000
_cell.angle_alpha   90.00
_cell.angle_beta   90.00
_cell.angle_gamma   90.00
#
_symmetry.space_group_name_H-M   'P 1'
#
loop_
_entity.id
_entity.type
_entity.pdbx_description
1 polymer ?
#
loop_
_entity_poly.entity_id
_entity_poly.type
_entity_poly.pdbx_seq_one_letter_code
_entity_poly.pdbx_strand_id
1 'polypeptide(L)'
;MSTFNSVETTENGSNYLETLRTSFQRATKVDIDCPLCGGSEMSTIVSSDRHDLGLRIVMCQRCAMAIVSPRPIDAWFEEFYRDHFWPLYIGSRFANLDDMYIRDQCAERSSQIWNTIQPFLTSSPKNYLDVGCGQGAMLAEFRSRYPNSRCNGVEPSVDAAEYCFRRHGLRIEKRPWDSLSVGDLPGSFDLVTMIHVLEHVLSPVDVLERAVSRLSENGFIYVEVPDLLSDRWSGKDFFHIAHVCYFHETALRNLFLRCGLEVVAVIRGAAEVWPWAIGFLGRKSSTIACPSEELLSSGDFRNRVKHHLDSRLMVRRPERFWLRW
;
A
#
# COMPACT_ATOMS: atom_id res chain seq x y z
N MET A 1 27.75 -12.99 -8.33
CA MET A 1 27.22 -13.09 -9.71
C MET A 1 26.18 -14.18 -9.72
N SER A 2 24.95 -13.84 -9.38
CA SER A 2 23.78 -14.72 -9.54
C SER A 2 23.04 -14.21 -10.79
N THR A 3 23.16 -14.95 -11.85
CA THR A 3 22.48 -14.72 -13.12
C THR A 3 21.01 -15.09 -12.93
N PHE A 4 20.12 -14.10 -12.92
CA PHE A 4 18.71 -14.35 -13.20
C PHE A 4 18.62 -14.88 -14.64
N ASN A 5 18.51 -16.19 -14.77
CA ASN A 5 18.12 -16.84 -16.01
C ASN A 5 16.72 -16.36 -16.39
N SER A 6 16.55 -16.02 -17.66
CA SER A 6 15.27 -15.77 -18.30
C SER A 6 14.27 -16.87 -17.93
N VAL A 7 13.31 -16.53 -17.04
CA VAL A 7 12.27 -17.44 -16.59
C VAL A 7 11.31 -17.65 -17.75
N GLU A 8 11.20 -18.87 -18.22
CA GLU A 8 10.15 -19.32 -19.13
C GLU A 8 8.80 -19.10 -18.47
N THR A 9 8.03 -18.15 -18.98
CA THR A 9 6.96 -17.42 -18.30
C THR A 9 5.62 -18.16 -18.20
N THR A 10 5.50 -19.46 -18.50
CA THR A 10 4.23 -20.18 -18.48
C THR A 10 4.20 -21.43 -17.60
N GLU A 11 5.24 -22.21 -17.52
CA GLU A 11 5.28 -23.40 -16.63
C GLU A 11 5.67 -23.05 -15.18
N ASN A 12 6.56 -22.06 -14.99
CA ASN A 12 7.02 -21.66 -13.66
C ASN A 12 5.96 -20.89 -12.85
N GLY A 13 5.09 -20.10 -13.50
CA GLY A 13 4.03 -19.36 -12.81
C GLY A 13 2.97 -20.25 -12.20
N SER A 14 2.62 -21.33 -12.88
CA SER A 14 1.64 -22.33 -12.40
C SER A 14 2.17 -23.13 -11.20
N ASN A 15 3.42 -23.51 -11.24
CA ASN A 15 4.10 -24.25 -10.14
C ASN A 15 4.29 -23.34 -8.91
N TYR A 16 4.53 -22.07 -9.15
CA TYR A 16 4.71 -21.07 -8.08
C TYR A 16 3.41 -20.79 -7.31
N LEU A 17 2.29 -20.61 -8.01
CA LEU A 17 0.98 -20.41 -7.38
C LEU A 17 0.55 -21.63 -6.57
N GLU A 18 0.87 -22.84 -7.03
CA GLU A 18 0.58 -24.06 -6.28
C GLU A 18 1.42 -24.16 -4.99
N THR A 19 2.69 -23.77 -5.06
CA THR A 19 3.55 -23.69 -3.88
C THR A 19 2.99 -22.67 -2.86
N LEU A 20 2.61 -21.49 -3.31
CA LEU A 20 2.00 -20.46 -2.47
C LEU A 20 0.68 -20.96 -1.85
N ARG A 21 -0.18 -21.61 -2.65
CA ARG A 21 -1.44 -22.19 -2.18
C ARG A 21 -1.19 -23.23 -1.09
N THR A 22 -0.23 -24.12 -1.30
CA THR A 22 0.14 -25.15 -0.32
C THR A 22 0.67 -24.52 0.97
N SER A 23 1.57 -23.54 0.87
CA SER A 23 2.10 -22.80 2.01
C SER A 23 0.98 -22.09 2.78
N PHE A 24 0.11 -21.37 2.08
CA PHE A 24 -1.03 -20.68 2.69
C PHE A 24 -2.01 -21.63 3.37
N GLN A 25 -2.29 -22.80 2.79
CA GLN A 25 -3.18 -23.80 3.37
C GLN A 25 -2.62 -24.39 4.68
N ARG A 26 -1.28 -24.62 4.72
CA ARG A 26 -0.58 -25.15 5.88
C ARG A 26 -0.29 -24.12 6.97
N ALA A 27 -0.38 -22.84 6.64
CA ALA A 27 -0.08 -21.77 7.57
C ALA A 27 -1.02 -21.79 8.78
N THR A 28 -0.46 -21.60 9.97
CA THR A 28 -1.23 -21.30 11.17
C THR A 28 -1.93 -19.94 10.97
N LYS A 29 -3.25 -19.92 11.12
CA LYS A 29 -4.06 -18.72 10.94
C LYS A 29 -4.71 -18.31 12.23
N VAL A 30 -4.83 -17.00 12.43
CA VAL A 30 -5.46 -16.40 13.61
C VAL A 30 -6.53 -15.40 13.19
N ASP A 31 -7.64 -15.40 13.91
CA ASP A 31 -8.59 -14.29 13.86
C ASP A 31 -7.99 -13.10 14.59
N ILE A 32 -8.18 -11.92 14.05
CA ILE A 32 -7.61 -10.68 14.60
C ILE A 32 -8.71 -9.65 14.85
N ASP A 33 -8.53 -8.83 15.86
CA ASP A 33 -9.31 -7.63 16.06
C ASP A 33 -8.98 -6.57 15.00
N CYS A 34 -9.87 -5.61 14.83
CA CYS A 34 -9.67 -4.55 13.84
C CYS A 34 -8.40 -3.73 14.16
N PRO A 35 -7.40 -3.69 13.27
CA PRO A 35 -6.15 -2.97 13.51
C PRO A 35 -6.33 -1.45 13.55
N LEU A 36 -7.50 -0.94 13.13
CA LEU A 36 -7.80 0.48 13.17
C LEU A 36 -8.49 0.89 14.48
N CYS A 37 -9.47 0.14 14.98
CA CYS A 37 -10.28 0.56 16.12
C CYS A 37 -10.33 -0.43 17.30
N GLY A 38 -9.65 -1.59 17.19
CA GLY A 38 -9.66 -2.63 18.22
C GLY A 38 -10.99 -3.38 18.36
N GLY A 39 -11.95 -3.18 17.44
CA GLY A 39 -13.25 -3.89 17.51
C GLY A 39 -13.11 -5.35 17.10
N SER A 40 -13.75 -6.26 17.84
CA SER A 40 -13.72 -7.72 17.62
C SER A 40 -14.87 -8.23 16.75
N GLU A 41 -15.96 -7.45 16.63
CA GLU A 41 -17.12 -7.85 15.83
C GLU A 41 -16.86 -7.67 14.33
N MET A 42 -16.78 -8.79 13.61
CA MET A 42 -16.50 -8.83 12.18
C MET A 42 -17.61 -9.50 11.39
N SER A 43 -17.85 -9.04 10.16
CA SER A 43 -18.73 -9.73 9.21
C SER A 43 -18.01 -10.04 7.92
N THR A 44 -18.16 -11.25 7.41
CA THR A 44 -17.60 -11.64 6.12
C THR A 44 -18.28 -10.86 5.00
N ILE A 45 -17.46 -10.24 4.14
CA ILE A 45 -17.92 -9.48 2.97
C ILE A 45 -17.50 -10.12 1.65
N VAL A 46 -16.36 -10.84 1.62
CA VAL A 46 -15.86 -11.55 0.43
C VAL A 46 -15.23 -12.87 0.88
N SER A 47 -15.46 -13.95 0.09
CA SER A 47 -14.89 -15.28 0.33
C SER A 47 -14.19 -15.83 -0.92
N SER A 48 -13.78 -14.95 -1.82
CA SER A 48 -13.06 -15.30 -3.04
C SER A 48 -11.94 -14.30 -3.27
N ASP A 49 -10.87 -14.75 -3.90
CA ASP A 49 -9.68 -13.93 -4.16
C ASP A 49 -9.09 -14.24 -5.53
N ARG A 50 -8.17 -13.38 -5.97
CA ARG A 50 -7.50 -13.46 -7.27
C ARG A 50 -6.86 -14.82 -7.55
N HIS A 51 -6.29 -15.43 -6.52
CA HIS A 51 -5.46 -16.64 -6.65
C HIS A 51 -6.18 -17.92 -6.18
N ASP A 52 -7.46 -17.82 -5.83
CA ASP A 52 -8.28 -18.92 -5.30
C ASP A 52 -7.61 -19.60 -4.07
N LEU A 53 -7.04 -18.79 -3.18
CA LEU A 53 -6.43 -19.25 -1.93
C LEU A 53 -7.48 -19.51 -0.84
N GLY A 54 -8.72 -19.08 -1.05
CA GLY A 54 -9.78 -19.12 -0.05
C GLY A 54 -9.65 -18.05 1.01
N LEU A 55 -9.16 -16.86 0.63
CA LEU A 55 -9.12 -15.71 1.52
C LEU A 55 -10.54 -15.32 1.95
N ARG A 56 -10.66 -15.00 3.23
CA ARG A 56 -11.86 -14.40 3.78
C ARG A 56 -11.58 -12.94 4.11
N ILE A 57 -12.31 -12.04 3.47
CA ILE A 57 -12.27 -10.62 3.79
C ILE A 57 -13.44 -10.32 4.72
N VAL A 58 -13.14 -9.78 5.86
CA VAL A 58 -14.12 -9.39 6.88
C VAL A 58 -14.14 -7.88 7.06
N MET A 59 -15.28 -7.34 7.42
CA MET A 59 -15.47 -5.92 7.70
C MET A 59 -15.79 -5.73 9.20
N CYS A 60 -15.05 -4.83 9.83
CA CYS A 60 -15.30 -4.42 11.21
C CYS A 60 -16.68 -3.76 11.36
N GLN A 61 -17.49 -4.25 12.30
CA GLN A 61 -18.82 -3.72 12.53
C GLN A 61 -18.80 -2.32 13.16
N ARG A 62 -17.69 -1.92 13.77
CA ARG A 62 -17.51 -0.62 14.40
C ARG A 62 -17.07 0.47 13.42
N CYS A 63 -16.01 0.27 12.63
CA CYS A 63 -15.40 1.31 11.79
C CYS A 63 -15.44 1.01 10.30
N ALA A 64 -16.03 -0.11 9.88
CA ALA A 64 -16.09 -0.58 8.49
C ALA A 64 -14.72 -0.82 7.81
N MET A 65 -13.62 -0.85 8.56
CA MET A 65 -12.32 -1.29 8.02
C MET A 65 -12.43 -2.73 7.54
N ALA A 66 -12.02 -3.02 6.32
CA ALA A 66 -12.02 -4.37 5.79
C ALA A 66 -10.60 -4.96 5.84
N ILE A 67 -10.50 -6.22 6.26
CA ILE A 67 -9.23 -6.93 6.48
C ILE A 67 -9.33 -8.40 6.10
N VAL A 68 -8.18 -9.04 5.87
CA VAL A 68 -8.12 -10.51 5.80
C VAL A 68 -8.18 -11.09 7.22
N SER A 69 -9.19 -11.94 7.49
CA SER A 69 -9.29 -12.69 8.76
C SER A 69 -10.14 -13.97 8.58
N PRO A 70 -9.65 -15.16 9.06
CA PRO A 70 -8.35 -15.34 9.69
C PRO A 70 -7.20 -15.12 8.69
N ARG A 71 -6.06 -14.66 9.20
CA ARG A 71 -4.85 -14.49 8.39
C ARG A 71 -3.70 -15.33 8.94
N PRO A 72 -2.70 -15.69 8.12
CA PRO A 72 -1.47 -16.28 8.61
C PRO A 72 -0.83 -15.43 9.71
N ILE A 73 -0.06 -16.07 10.59
CA ILE A 73 0.74 -15.37 11.60
C ILE A 73 1.87 -14.55 10.96
N ASP A 74 2.40 -13.58 11.69
CA ASP A 74 3.37 -12.60 11.19
C ASP A 74 4.60 -13.25 10.53
N ALA A 75 5.14 -14.32 11.10
CA ALA A 75 6.29 -15.05 10.54
C ALA A 75 6.03 -15.57 9.10
N TRP A 76 4.78 -15.94 8.78
CA TRP A 76 4.42 -16.35 7.42
C TRP A 76 4.48 -15.16 6.45
N PHE A 77 4.05 -13.98 6.89
CA PHE A 77 4.12 -12.77 6.07
C PHE A 77 5.55 -12.28 5.88
N GLU A 78 6.43 -12.42 6.88
CA GLU A 78 7.85 -12.12 6.73
C GLU A 78 8.48 -12.99 5.63
N GLU A 79 8.20 -14.30 5.62
CA GLU A 79 8.63 -15.20 4.56
C GLU A 79 8.00 -14.83 3.21
N PHE A 80 6.68 -14.55 3.19
CA PHE A 80 5.95 -14.18 1.98
C PHE A 80 6.55 -12.94 1.32
N TYR A 81 6.79 -11.86 2.06
CA TYR A 81 7.34 -10.63 1.49
C TYR A 81 8.82 -10.76 1.10
N ARG A 82 9.59 -11.57 1.81
CA ARG A 82 10.99 -11.81 1.46
C ARG A 82 11.13 -12.64 0.19
N ASP A 83 10.37 -13.75 0.08
CA ASP A 83 10.65 -14.80 -0.90
C ASP A 83 9.57 -14.91 -1.99
N HIS A 84 8.35 -14.43 -1.75
CA HIS A 84 7.18 -14.73 -2.58
C HIS A 84 6.51 -13.51 -3.22
N PHE A 85 6.56 -12.35 -2.61
CA PHE A 85 5.83 -11.18 -3.08
C PHE A 85 6.28 -10.75 -4.50
N TRP A 86 7.57 -10.49 -4.67
CA TRP A 86 8.08 -10.03 -5.95
C TRP A 86 7.97 -11.08 -7.08
N PRO A 87 8.33 -12.36 -6.85
CA PRO A 87 8.08 -13.41 -7.85
C PRO A 87 6.60 -13.53 -8.23
N LEU A 88 5.68 -13.44 -7.28
CA LEU A 88 4.25 -13.45 -7.54
C LEU A 88 3.80 -12.24 -8.35
N TYR A 89 4.26 -11.06 -7.99
CA TYR A 89 3.88 -9.80 -8.63
C TYR A 89 4.50 -9.67 -10.02
N ILE A 90 5.80 -9.91 -10.15
CA ILE A 90 6.52 -9.82 -11.43
C ILE A 90 6.13 -10.99 -12.32
N GLY A 91 6.29 -12.22 -11.87
CA GLY A 91 6.14 -13.43 -12.70
C GLY A 91 4.75 -13.64 -13.28
N SER A 92 3.72 -13.01 -12.71
CA SER A 92 2.35 -13.04 -13.24
C SER A 92 2.06 -11.97 -14.30
N ARG A 93 2.88 -10.90 -14.37
CA ARG A 93 2.56 -9.69 -15.15
C ARG A 93 3.72 -9.14 -15.98
N PHE A 94 4.97 -9.32 -15.55
CA PHE A 94 6.14 -8.65 -16.10
C PHE A 94 7.28 -9.64 -16.34
N ALA A 95 8.11 -9.37 -17.33
CA ALA A 95 9.29 -10.17 -17.60
C ALA A 95 10.43 -9.94 -16.58
N ASN A 96 10.54 -8.72 -16.08
CA ASN A 96 11.54 -8.30 -15.09
C ASN A 96 11.18 -6.91 -14.52
N LEU A 97 12.04 -6.37 -13.65
CA LEU A 97 11.86 -5.05 -13.03
C LEU A 97 11.87 -3.89 -14.03
N ASP A 98 12.62 -3.98 -15.13
CA ASP A 98 12.62 -2.95 -16.18
C ASP A 98 11.30 -2.93 -16.94
N ASP A 99 10.79 -4.11 -17.33
CA ASP A 99 9.48 -4.25 -17.97
C ASP A 99 8.36 -3.71 -17.05
N MET A 100 8.42 -4.04 -15.77
CA MET A 100 7.49 -3.50 -14.76
C MET A 100 7.58 -1.97 -14.68
N TYR A 101 8.79 -1.40 -14.56
CA TYR A 101 8.97 0.04 -14.47
C TYR A 101 8.37 0.79 -15.66
N ILE A 102 8.54 0.24 -16.86
CA ILE A 102 8.04 0.83 -18.11
C ILE A 102 6.53 0.67 -18.22
N ARG A 103 6.02 -0.55 -18.03
CA ARG A 103 4.59 -0.87 -18.24
C ARG A 103 3.68 -0.31 -17.16
N ASP A 104 4.13 -0.24 -15.91
CA ASP A 104 3.42 0.45 -14.83
C ASP A 104 3.66 1.98 -14.87
N GLN A 105 4.36 2.47 -15.91
CA GLN A 105 4.62 3.90 -16.15
C GLN A 105 5.12 4.61 -14.88
N CYS A 106 6.05 3.98 -14.15
CA CYS A 106 6.46 4.43 -12.82
C CYS A 106 6.96 5.88 -12.80
N ALA A 107 7.70 6.32 -13.82
CA ALA A 107 8.18 7.69 -13.91
C ALA A 107 7.03 8.69 -14.13
N GLU A 108 6.12 8.39 -15.08
CA GLU A 108 4.97 9.23 -15.40
C GLU A 108 4.02 9.33 -14.21
N ARG A 109 3.72 8.18 -13.60
CA ARG A 109 2.91 8.12 -12.38
C ARG A 109 3.50 8.97 -11.26
N SER A 110 4.81 8.87 -11.03
CA SER A 110 5.47 9.68 -9.99
C SER A 110 5.37 11.17 -10.29
N SER A 111 5.54 11.57 -11.54
CA SER A 111 5.39 12.97 -11.96
C SER A 111 3.95 13.47 -11.75
N GLN A 112 2.94 12.68 -12.10
CA GLN A 112 1.51 13.02 -11.89
C GLN A 112 1.18 13.16 -10.40
N ILE A 113 1.64 12.25 -9.54
CA ILE A 113 1.47 12.34 -8.09
C ILE A 113 2.12 13.63 -7.56
N TRP A 114 3.38 13.89 -7.95
CA TRP A 114 4.07 15.13 -7.53
C TRP A 114 3.32 16.38 -7.97
N ASN A 115 2.86 16.46 -9.20
CA ASN A 115 2.08 17.60 -9.70
C ASN A 115 0.80 17.81 -8.88
N THR A 116 0.22 16.72 -8.37
CA THR A 116 -1.02 16.77 -7.58
C THR A 116 -0.78 17.22 -6.15
N ILE A 117 0.30 16.78 -5.49
CA ILE A 117 0.55 17.12 -4.07
C ILE A 117 1.32 18.43 -3.89
N GLN A 118 2.19 18.79 -4.83
CA GLN A 118 3.05 19.97 -4.75
C GLN A 118 2.30 21.29 -4.45
N PRO A 119 1.11 21.57 -5.04
CA PRO A 119 0.39 22.83 -4.76
C PRO A 119 -0.03 23.01 -3.30
N PHE A 120 -0.10 21.94 -2.51
CA PHE A 120 -0.48 22.00 -1.10
C PHE A 120 0.72 22.18 -0.16
N LEU A 121 1.95 22.00 -0.65
CA LEU A 121 3.14 22.17 0.16
C LEU A 121 3.42 23.64 0.37
N THR A 122 3.56 24.05 1.62
CA THR A 122 3.77 25.47 1.99
C THR A 122 5.17 25.98 1.65
N SER A 123 6.12 25.06 1.44
CA SER A 123 7.51 25.35 1.04
C SER A 123 8.12 24.15 0.31
N SER A 124 9.20 24.38 -0.41
CA SER A 124 9.98 23.29 -1.02
C SER A 124 10.57 22.39 0.06
N PRO A 125 10.26 21.06 0.05
CA PRO A 125 10.79 20.16 1.06
C PRO A 125 12.32 20.04 0.93
N LYS A 126 13.02 20.13 2.05
CA LYS A 126 14.49 19.97 2.12
C LYS A 126 14.91 18.54 2.43
N ASN A 127 14.06 17.83 3.18
CA ASN A 127 14.25 16.43 3.56
C ASN A 127 13.01 15.63 3.19
N TYR A 128 13.17 14.66 2.33
CA TYR A 128 12.10 13.78 1.84
C TYR A 128 12.38 12.33 2.21
N LEU A 129 11.34 11.60 2.59
CA LEU A 129 11.36 10.17 2.84
C LEU A 129 10.25 9.48 2.04
N ASP A 130 10.62 8.44 1.30
CA ASP A 130 9.69 7.54 0.63
C ASP A 130 9.75 6.15 1.28
N VAL A 131 8.69 5.77 1.97
CA VAL A 131 8.56 4.48 2.64
C VAL A 131 7.90 3.49 1.68
N GLY A 132 8.55 2.33 1.45
CA GLY A 132 8.15 1.39 0.42
C GLY A 132 8.43 1.95 -0.97
N CYS A 133 9.60 2.55 -1.16
CA CYS A 133 9.92 3.29 -2.38
C CYS A 133 10.09 2.43 -3.64
N GLY A 134 10.06 1.11 -3.52
CA GLY A 134 10.19 0.17 -4.63
C GLY A 134 11.39 0.47 -5.52
N GLN A 135 11.14 0.67 -6.79
CA GLN A 135 12.15 0.97 -7.81
C GLN A 135 12.68 2.43 -7.78
N GLY A 136 12.22 3.27 -6.82
CA GLY A 136 12.74 4.61 -6.56
C GLY A 136 12.24 5.72 -7.50
N ALA A 137 11.12 5.51 -8.21
CA ALA A 137 10.62 6.49 -9.17
C ALA A 137 10.22 7.83 -8.49
N MET A 138 9.55 7.78 -7.32
CA MET A 138 9.21 8.99 -6.55
C MET A 138 10.45 9.73 -6.05
N LEU A 139 11.49 9.02 -5.63
CA LEU A 139 12.76 9.61 -5.20
C LEU A 139 13.50 10.28 -6.37
N ALA A 140 13.47 9.64 -7.55
CA ALA A 140 14.10 10.20 -8.76
C ALA A 140 13.40 11.48 -9.22
N GLU A 141 12.06 11.48 -9.20
CA GLU A 141 11.26 12.67 -9.52
C GLU A 141 11.49 13.80 -8.50
N PHE A 142 11.53 13.48 -7.20
CA PHE A 142 11.88 14.47 -6.18
C PHE A 142 13.25 15.11 -6.42
N ARG A 143 14.27 14.29 -6.66
CA ARG A 143 15.63 14.79 -6.88
C ARG A 143 15.72 15.67 -8.12
N SER A 144 14.96 15.37 -9.16
CA SER A 144 14.87 16.20 -10.36
C SER A 144 14.28 17.58 -10.06
N ARG A 145 13.24 17.64 -9.24
CA ARG A 145 12.54 18.90 -8.87
C ARG A 145 13.31 19.72 -7.82
N TYR A 146 13.99 19.04 -6.91
CA TYR A 146 14.66 19.64 -5.76
C TYR A 146 16.12 19.16 -5.64
N PRO A 147 17.01 19.53 -6.58
CA PRO A 147 18.37 18.97 -6.67
C PRO A 147 19.26 19.28 -5.46
N ASN A 148 18.93 20.31 -4.68
CA ASN A 148 19.65 20.69 -3.46
C ASN A 148 19.04 20.12 -2.19
N SER A 149 17.99 19.30 -2.29
CA SER A 149 17.32 18.68 -1.16
C SER A 149 17.78 17.24 -0.96
N ARG A 150 17.59 16.71 0.24
CA ARG A 150 17.94 15.32 0.59
C ARG A 150 16.72 14.42 0.39
N CYS A 151 16.94 13.25 -0.20
CA CYS A 151 15.91 12.21 -0.28
C CYS A 151 16.43 10.90 0.30
N ASN A 152 15.55 10.21 1.00
CA ASN A 152 15.81 8.91 1.61
C ASN A 152 14.69 7.96 1.19
N GLY A 153 15.03 6.71 0.94
CA GLY A 153 14.08 5.66 0.61
C GLY A 153 14.25 4.46 1.51
N VAL A 154 13.17 3.77 1.77
CA VAL A 154 13.14 2.50 2.49
C VAL A 154 12.38 1.49 1.66
N GLU A 155 13.03 0.35 1.36
CA GLU A 155 12.45 -0.74 0.57
C GLU A 155 13.07 -2.07 1.02
N PRO A 156 12.28 -3.02 1.53
CA PRO A 156 12.82 -4.29 2.00
C PRO A 156 13.34 -5.20 0.88
N SER A 157 12.86 -5.04 -0.36
CA SER A 157 13.32 -5.83 -1.48
C SER A 157 14.73 -5.43 -1.93
N VAL A 158 15.67 -6.37 -1.82
CA VAL A 158 17.04 -6.17 -2.28
C VAL A 158 17.09 -5.89 -3.77
N ASP A 159 16.31 -6.61 -4.57
CA ASP A 159 16.28 -6.47 -6.04
C ASP A 159 15.75 -5.10 -6.48
N ALA A 160 14.67 -4.63 -5.84
CA ALA A 160 14.12 -3.31 -6.11
C ALA A 160 15.09 -2.19 -5.69
N ALA A 161 15.76 -2.35 -4.55
CA ALA A 161 16.77 -1.41 -4.09
C ALA A 161 18.01 -1.36 -4.99
N GLU A 162 18.46 -2.51 -5.49
CA GLU A 162 19.55 -2.58 -6.46
C GLU A 162 19.15 -1.99 -7.82
N TYR A 163 17.90 -2.20 -8.23
CA TYR A 163 17.35 -1.54 -9.41
C TYR A 163 17.35 -0.02 -9.25
N CYS A 164 16.86 0.49 -8.12
CA CYS A 164 16.87 1.91 -7.79
C CYS A 164 18.27 2.51 -7.91
N PHE A 165 19.29 1.83 -7.37
CA PHE A 165 20.66 2.28 -7.48
C PHE A 165 21.17 2.26 -8.92
N ARG A 166 20.96 1.18 -9.69
CA ARG A 166 21.43 1.06 -11.08
C ARG A 166 20.78 2.10 -12.00
N ARG A 167 19.48 2.33 -11.83
CA ARG A 167 18.71 3.22 -12.72
C ARG A 167 18.84 4.68 -12.34
N HIS A 168 18.82 5.00 -11.06
CA HIS A 168 18.72 6.37 -10.56
C HIS A 168 19.97 6.85 -9.82
N GLY A 169 20.91 5.96 -9.48
CA GLY A 169 22.08 6.30 -8.68
C GLY A 169 21.71 6.61 -7.21
N LEU A 170 20.56 6.15 -6.75
CA LEU A 170 20.05 6.39 -5.39
C LEU A 170 20.29 5.16 -4.50
N ARG A 171 20.96 5.36 -3.37
CA ARG A 171 21.10 4.35 -2.33
C ARG A 171 19.97 4.50 -1.34
N ILE A 172 19.27 3.41 -1.03
CA ILE A 172 18.13 3.36 -0.13
C ILE A 172 18.36 2.33 0.97
N GLU A 173 17.62 2.42 2.06
CA GLU A 173 17.67 1.47 3.17
C GLU A 173 16.94 0.18 2.78
N LYS A 174 17.66 -0.96 2.89
CA LYS A 174 17.17 -2.29 2.44
C LYS A 174 16.54 -3.10 3.57
N ARG A 175 15.81 -2.47 4.44
CA ARG A 175 15.14 -3.10 5.59
C ARG A 175 13.66 -2.74 5.63
N PRO A 176 12.82 -3.60 6.25
CA PRO A 176 11.43 -3.23 6.53
C PRO A 176 11.36 -1.95 7.39
N TRP A 177 10.34 -1.12 7.13
CA TRP A 177 10.15 0.15 7.81
C TRP A 177 10.03 0.01 9.34
N ASP A 178 9.35 -1.03 9.81
CA ASP A 178 9.13 -1.33 11.22
C ASP A 178 10.39 -1.82 11.96
N SER A 179 11.40 -2.33 11.23
CA SER A 179 12.68 -2.75 11.80
C SER A 179 13.68 -1.61 12.02
N LEU A 180 13.42 -0.40 11.49
CA LEU A 180 14.34 0.73 11.56
C LEU A 180 14.28 1.41 12.94
N SER A 181 15.46 1.73 13.49
CA SER A 181 15.60 2.54 14.70
C SER A 181 15.64 4.03 14.37
N VAL A 182 15.49 4.88 15.40
CA VAL A 182 15.51 6.35 15.23
C VAL A 182 16.82 6.86 14.60
N GLY A 183 17.94 6.19 14.86
CA GLY A 183 19.27 6.57 14.33
C GLY A 183 19.57 6.08 12.91
N ASP A 184 18.77 5.20 12.35
CA ASP A 184 19.03 4.60 11.03
C ASP A 184 18.78 5.57 9.87
N LEU A 185 17.93 6.55 10.07
CA LEU A 185 17.63 7.60 9.09
C LEU A 185 17.91 8.99 9.67
N PRO A 186 18.43 9.94 8.88
CA PRO A 186 18.79 11.25 9.36
C PRO A 186 17.59 12.14 9.68
N GLY A 187 17.56 12.70 10.87
CA GLY A 187 16.72 13.84 11.25
C GLY A 187 15.21 13.63 11.14
N SER A 188 14.51 14.74 10.91
CA SER A 188 13.09 14.82 10.60
C SER A 188 12.87 15.16 9.11
N PHE A 189 11.68 14.86 8.60
CA PHE A 189 11.32 14.99 7.18
C PHE A 189 10.25 16.06 6.98
N ASP A 190 10.41 16.87 5.94
CA ASP A 190 9.42 17.86 5.53
C ASP A 190 8.30 17.23 4.73
N LEU A 191 8.59 16.09 4.09
CA LEU A 191 7.61 15.28 3.39
C LEU A 191 7.94 13.80 3.57
N VAL A 192 6.91 13.02 3.88
CA VAL A 192 6.94 11.55 3.85
C VAL A 192 5.89 11.06 2.86
N THR A 193 6.23 10.07 2.04
CA THR A 193 5.26 9.38 1.18
C THR A 193 5.18 7.90 1.53
N MET A 194 3.97 7.34 1.43
CA MET A 194 3.64 5.92 1.50
C MET A 194 2.66 5.61 0.38
N ILE A 195 3.15 5.10 -0.74
CA ILE A 195 2.34 4.85 -1.93
C ILE A 195 2.21 3.36 -2.13
N HIS A 196 1.02 2.82 -1.95
CA HIS A 196 0.75 1.38 -1.96
C HIS A 196 1.60 0.61 -0.93
N VAL A 197 1.53 1.04 0.32
CA VAL A 197 2.25 0.43 1.45
C VAL A 197 1.28 -0.04 2.54
N LEU A 198 0.34 0.80 2.96
CA LEU A 198 -0.49 0.51 4.14
C LEU A 198 -1.45 -0.67 3.95
N GLU A 199 -1.81 -1.00 2.72
CA GLU A 199 -2.59 -2.21 2.40
C GLU A 199 -1.82 -3.51 2.65
N HIS A 200 -0.50 -3.44 2.69
CA HIS A 200 0.40 -4.59 2.87
C HIS A 200 0.82 -4.83 4.32
N VAL A 201 0.63 -3.85 5.22
CA VAL A 201 1.14 -3.94 6.59
C VAL A 201 0.12 -4.51 7.58
N LEU A 202 0.60 -5.27 8.55
CA LEU A 202 -0.24 -5.95 9.54
C LEU A 202 -0.82 -4.99 10.57
N SER A 203 -0.10 -3.91 10.89
CA SER A 203 -0.52 -2.83 11.80
C SER A 203 -0.36 -1.46 11.14
N PRO A 204 -1.35 -0.99 10.37
CA PRO A 204 -1.27 0.29 9.68
C PRO A 204 -1.20 1.50 10.65
N VAL A 205 -1.71 1.36 11.88
CA VAL A 205 -1.61 2.40 12.91
C VAL A 205 -0.15 2.59 13.32
N ASP A 206 0.54 1.52 13.71
CA ASP A 206 1.94 1.60 14.19
C ASP A 206 2.86 2.12 13.09
N VAL A 207 2.64 1.66 11.85
CA VAL A 207 3.43 2.08 10.68
C VAL A 207 3.26 3.57 10.41
N LEU A 208 2.01 4.08 10.46
CA LEU A 208 1.74 5.49 10.22
C LEU A 208 2.19 6.37 11.40
N GLU A 209 1.96 5.96 12.66
CA GLU A 209 2.45 6.68 13.85
C GLU A 209 3.96 6.84 13.84
N ARG A 210 4.69 5.78 13.47
CA ARG A 210 6.15 5.84 13.28
C ARG A 210 6.54 6.87 12.22
N ALA A 211 5.84 6.95 11.09
CA ALA A 211 6.11 7.95 10.05
C ALA A 211 5.80 9.37 10.54
N VAL A 212 4.68 9.55 11.25
CA VAL A 212 4.30 10.84 11.86
C VAL A 212 5.35 11.31 12.87
N SER A 213 5.92 10.39 13.66
CA SER A 213 7.00 10.72 14.60
C SER A 213 8.25 11.30 13.92
N ARG A 214 8.44 10.97 12.63
CA ARG A 214 9.58 11.42 11.82
C ARG A 214 9.30 12.71 11.04
N LEU A 215 8.08 13.23 11.03
CA LEU A 215 7.77 14.50 10.40
C LEU A 215 8.37 15.68 11.18
N SER A 216 8.88 16.67 10.45
CA SER A 216 9.16 17.99 11.01
C SER A 216 7.86 18.67 11.49
N GLU A 217 7.97 19.74 12.25
CA GLU A 217 6.83 20.44 12.85
C GLU A 217 5.79 20.86 11.79
N ASN A 218 6.25 21.31 10.62
CA ASN A 218 5.39 21.70 9.49
C ASN A 218 5.41 20.66 8.34
N GLY A 219 5.83 19.43 8.65
CA GLY A 219 5.98 18.37 7.67
C GLY A 219 4.63 17.81 7.20
N PHE A 220 4.63 17.34 5.95
CA PHE A 220 3.49 16.71 5.31
C PHE A 220 3.72 15.20 5.17
N ILE A 221 2.63 14.45 5.17
CA ILE A 221 2.63 13.04 4.78
C ILE A 221 1.60 12.80 3.70
N TYR A 222 1.98 12.10 2.64
CA TYR A 222 1.09 11.62 1.60
C TYR A 222 1.00 10.10 1.65
N VAL A 223 -0.21 9.60 1.78
CA VAL A 223 -0.52 8.17 1.78
C VAL A 223 -1.46 7.89 0.62
N GLU A 224 -1.12 6.93 -0.24
CA GLU A 224 -1.99 6.46 -1.32
C GLU A 224 -2.20 4.95 -1.19
N VAL A 225 -3.45 4.51 -1.31
CA VAL A 225 -3.87 3.11 -1.21
C VAL A 225 -4.95 2.80 -2.25
N PRO A 226 -5.17 1.51 -2.62
CA PRO A 226 -6.34 1.11 -3.40
C PRO A 226 -7.64 1.47 -2.67
N ASP A 227 -8.57 2.14 -3.36
CA ASP A 227 -9.87 2.49 -2.79
C ASP A 227 -10.86 1.34 -2.98
N LEU A 228 -11.25 0.71 -1.87
CA LEU A 228 -12.24 -0.36 -1.84
C LEU A 228 -13.59 0.06 -2.47
N LEU A 229 -13.91 1.35 -2.41
CA LEU A 229 -15.14 1.92 -2.94
C LEU A 229 -15.00 2.58 -4.31
N SER A 230 -13.86 2.41 -4.99
CA SER A 230 -13.67 2.93 -6.34
C SER A 230 -14.57 2.21 -7.34
N ASP A 231 -15.18 2.96 -8.26
CA ASP A 231 -15.92 2.42 -9.40
C ASP A 231 -15.03 1.88 -10.52
N ARG A 232 -13.72 1.95 -10.36
CA ARG A 232 -12.75 1.59 -11.40
C ARG A 232 -12.30 0.13 -11.37
N TRP A 233 -12.57 -0.61 -10.29
CA TRP A 233 -12.28 -2.04 -10.20
C TRP A 233 -13.56 -2.88 -10.24
N SER A 234 -13.44 -4.17 -10.54
CA SER A 234 -14.53 -5.15 -10.49
C SER A 234 -13.99 -6.57 -10.39
N GLY A 235 -14.83 -7.49 -9.87
CA GLY A 235 -14.50 -8.89 -9.73
C GLY A 235 -13.56 -9.19 -8.56
N LYS A 236 -13.21 -10.47 -8.42
CA LYS A 236 -12.38 -10.97 -7.32
C LYS A 236 -10.91 -10.54 -7.38
N ASP A 237 -10.45 -10.03 -8.51
CA ASP A 237 -9.02 -9.70 -8.74
C ASP A 237 -8.52 -8.55 -7.88
N PHE A 238 -9.42 -7.74 -7.32
CA PHE A 238 -9.09 -6.72 -6.34
C PHE A 238 -8.59 -7.32 -5.02
N PHE A 239 -9.04 -8.53 -4.68
CA PHE A 239 -8.72 -9.20 -3.43
C PHE A 239 -7.59 -10.21 -3.64
N HIS A 240 -6.49 -10.06 -2.91
CA HIS A 240 -5.34 -10.96 -2.98
C HIS A 240 -4.52 -10.94 -1.69
N ILE A 241 -3.72 -11.99 -1.48
CA ILE A 241 -3.01 -12.25 -0.22
C ILE A 241 -2.03 -11.15 0.20
N ALA A 242 -1.48 -10.40 -0.75
CA ALA A 242 -0.58 -9.30 -0.42
C ALA A 242 -1.29 -8.09 0.20
N HIS A 243 -2.62 -7.93 -0.03
CA HIS A 243 -3.41 -6.90 0.63
C HIS A 243 -4.08 -7.49 1.87
N VAL A 244 -3.54 -7.18 3.04
CA VAL A 244 -4.12 -7.62 4.33
C VAL A 244 -5.12 -6.61 4.89
N CYS A 245 -5.06 -5.37 4.42
CA CYS A 245 -5.95 -4.27 4.75
C CYS A 245 -6.57 -3.69 3.47
N TYR A 246 -7.87 -3.36 3.51
CA TYR A 246 -8.60 -2.76 2.41
C TYR A 246 -9.20 -1.45 2.86
N PHE A 247 -8.69 -0.36 2.29
CA PHE A 247 -9.05 1.00 2.69
C PHE A 247 -10.16 1.57 1.81
N HIS A 248 -10.87 2.51 2.38
CA HIS A 248 -11.77 3.45 1.73
C HIS A 248 -11.62 4.80 2.43
N GLU A 249 -12.20 5.86 1.89
CA GLU A 249 -12.02 7.22 2.42
C GLU A 249 -12.23 7.32 3.93
N THR A 250 -13.32 6.75 4.46
CA THR A 250 -13.63 6.85 5.89
C THR A 250 -12.59 6.13 6.74
N ALA A 251 -12.16 4.92 6.36
CA ALA A 251 -11.15 4.17 7.10
C ALA A 251 -9.80 4.90 7.09
N LEU A 252 -9.41 5.45 5.94
CA LEU A 252 -8.17 6.19 5.84
C LEU A 252 -8.22 7.52 6.62
N ARG A 253 -9.37 8.21 6.61
CA ARG A 253 -9.60 9.41 7.43
C ARG A 253 -9.50 9.12 8.92
N ASN A 254 -10.12 8.04 9.39
CA ASN A 254 -10.05 7.62 10.78
C ASN A 254 -8.63 7.24 11.19
N LEU A 255 -7.87 6.59 10.30
CA LEU A 255 -6.46 6.28 10.54
C LEU A 255 -5.61 7.55 10.69
N PHE A 256 -5.79 8.55 9.83
CA PHE A 256 -5.09 9.83 9.92
C PHE A 256 -5.40 10.54 11.24
N LEU A 257 -6.68 10.66 11.58
CA LEU A 257 -7.10 11.30 12.83
C LEU A 257 -6.54 10.58 14.07
N ARG A 258 -6.55 9.24 14.05
CA ARG A 258 -5.99 8.44 15.15
C ARG A 258 -4.50 8.67 15.32
N CYS A 259 -3.77 8.83 14.23
CA CYS A 259 -2.33 9.10 14.27
C CYS A 259 -1.98 10.61 14.45
N GLY A 260 -2.96 11.45 14.82
CA GLY A 260 -2.72 12.87 15.09
C GLY A 260 -2.46 13.71 13.83
N LEU A 261 -3.01 13.29 12.69
CA LEU A 261 -2.90 13.99 11.42
C LEU A 261 -4.16 14.77 11.09
N GLU A 262 -4.00 16.02 10.69
CA GLU A 262 -5.03 16.81 10.01
C GLU A 262 -4.99 16.46 8.51
N VAL A 263 -6.16 16.17 7.92
CA VAL A 263 -6.29 15.91 6.47
C VAL A 263 -6.34 17.26 5.73
N VAL A 264 -5.32 17.51 4.92
CA VAL A 264 -5.20 18.73 4.09
C VAL A 264 -5.92 18.55 2.76
N ALA A 265 -5.78 17.39 2.13
CA ALA A 265 -6.42 17.08 0.87
C ALA A 265 -6.76 15.59 0.74
N VAL A 266 -7.88 15.30 0.08
CA VAL A 266 -8.26 13.96 -0.36
C VAL A 266 -8.19 13.92 -1.89
N ILE A 267 -7.42 13.02 -2.43
CA ILE A 267 -7.06 12.94 -3.84
C ILE A 267 -7.52 11.57 -4.37
N ARG A 268 -8.21 11.55 -5.50
CA ARG A 268 -8.61 10.28 -6.15
C ARG A 268 -7.98 10.19 -7.52
N GLY A 269 -7.35 9.05 -7.80
CA GLY A 269 -6.71 8.82 -9.07
C GLY A 269 -5.63 9.88 -9.36
N ALA A 270 -4.71 10.10 -8.42
CA ALA A 270 -3.61 11.06 -8.58
C ALA A 270 -2.79 10.80 -9.84
N ALA A 271 -2.74 9.53 -10.26
CA ALA A 271 -2.15 9.11 -11.52
C ALA A 271 -3.20 8.39 -12.40
N GLU A 272 -3.19 8.69 -13.69
CA GLU A 272 -4.13 8.09 -14.66
C GLU A 272 -3.99 6.58 -14.76
N VAL A 273 -2.79 6.07 -14.55
CA VAL A 273 -2.46 4.63 -14.59
C VAL A 273 -3.13 3.87 -13.44
N TRP A 274 -3.42 4.55 -12.33
CA TRP A 274 -4.00 3.95 -11.12
C TRP A 274 -5.24 4.71 -10.65
N PRO A 275 -6.28 4.79 -11.51
CA PRO A 275 -7.45 5.63 -11.27
C PRO A 275 -8.34 5.14 -10.12
N TRP A 276 -8.07 3.94 -9.59
CA TRP A 276 -8.77 3.34 -8.45
C TRP A 276 -8.13 3.65 -7.10
N ALA A 277 -7.03 4.42 -7.07
CA ALA A 277 -6.35 4.77 -5.82
C ALA A 277 -7.00 5.99 -5.15
N ILE A 278 -6.91 6.03 -3.83
CA ILE A 278 -7.24 7.19 -3.00
C ILE A 278 -6.01 7.61 -2.22
N GLY A 279 -5.67 8.88 -2.31
CA GLY A 279 -4.56 9.50 -1.60
C GLY A 279 -5.04 10.52 -0.57
N PHE A 280 -4.36 10.55 0.57
CA PHE A 280 -4.56 11.56 1.60
C PHE A 280 -3.25 12.31 1.83
N LEU A 281 -3.31 13.62 1.69
CA LEU A 281 -2.25 14.51 2.16
C LEU A 281 -2.64 15.03 3.54
N GLY A 282 -1.75 14.87 4.51
CA GLY A 282 -1.95 15.33 5.89
C GLY A 282 -0.73 16.01 6.46
N ARG A 283 -0.91 16.66 7.59
CA ARG A 283 0.15 17.25 8.41
C ARG A 283 -0.13 16.99 9.89
N LYS A 284 0.88 17.17 10.75
CA LYS A 284 0.65 17.07 12.20
C LYS A 284 -0.44 18.04 12.63
N SER A 285 -1.40 17.54 13.39
CA SER A 285 -2.41 18.38 14.02
C SER A 285 -1.87 18.98 15.31
N SER A 286 -2.18 20.26 15.55
CA SER A 286 -1.93 20.92 16.84
C SER A 286 -2.92 20.47 17.93
N THR A 287 -4.01 19.83 17.52
CA THR A 287 -5.04 19.27 18.40
C THR A 287 -5.16 17.78 18.14
N ILE A 288 -4.86 16.95 19.15
CA ILE A 288 -5.10 15.51 19.08
C ILE A 288 -6.62 15.31 19.14
N ALA A 289 -7.26 15.23 17.99
CA ALA A 289 -8.65 14.79 17.90
C ALA A 289 -8.63 13.26 17.92
N CYS A 290 -8.89 12.66 19.09
CA CYS A 290 -9.32 11.27 19.11
C CYS A 290 -10.58 11.18 18.23
N PRO A 291 -10.68 10.22 17.27
CA PRO A 291 -11.86 10.09 16.44
C PRO A 291 -13.10 10.03 17.33
N SER A 292 -14.08 10.91 17.11
CA SER A 292 -15.34 10.80 17.83
C SER A 292 -15.97 9.44 17.53
N GLU A 293 -16.68 8.86 18.50
CA GLU A 293 -17.40 7.58 18.28
C GLU A 293 -18.35 7.67 17.08
N GLU A 294 -18.84 8.84 16.76
CA GLU A 294 -19.70 9.14 15.62
C GLU A 294 -19.04 8.89 14.25
N LEU A 295 -17.74 9.19 14.07
CA LEU A 295 -17.00 8.89 12.84
C LEU A 295 -16.79 7.37 12.65
N LEU A 296 -16.73 6.61 13.73
CA LEU A 296 -16.50 5.17 13.71
C LEU A 296 -17.78 4.36 13.45
N SER A 297 -19.00 4.89 13.65
CA SER A 297 -20.21 4.08 13.89
C SER A 297 -21.36 4.20 12.90
N SER A 298 -21.25 4.77 11.69
CA SER A 298 -22.43 4.87 10.85
C SER A 298 -22.86 3.53 10.24
N GLY A 299 -23.94 2.95 10.78
CA GLY A 299 -24.57 1.73 10.24
C GLY A 299 -24.96 1.85 8.77
N ASP A 300 -25.34 3.04 8.31
CA ASP A 300 -25.61 3.37 6.91
C ASP A 300 -24.36 3.22 6.04
N PHE A 301 -23.17 3.57 6.53
CA PHE A 301 -21.94 3.43 5.79
C PHE A 301 -21.59 1.96 5.51
N ARG A 302 -21.79 1.06 6.49
CA ARG A 302 -21.57 -0.39 6.30
C ARG A 302 -22.49 -0.97 5.22
N ASN A 303 -23.74 -0.56 5.20
CA ASN A 303 -24.70 -0.96 4.17
C ASN A 303 -24.26 -0.48 2.76
N ARG A 304 -23.75 0.74 2.67
CA ARG A 304 -23.19 1.27 1.40
C ARG A 304 -21.98 0.48 0.93
N VAL A 305 -21.04 0.14 1.82
CA VAL A 305 -19.88 -0.71 1.49
C VAL A 305 -20.37 -2.07 0.97
N LYS A 306 -21.27 -2.73 1.68
CA LYS A 306 -21.82 -4.03 1.26
C LYS A 306 -22.52 -3.93 -0.09
N HIS A 307 -23.38 -2.97 -0.31
CA HIS A 307 -24.08 -2.77 -1.58
C HIS A 307 -23.10 -2.51 -2.74
N HIS A 308 -22.08 -1.68 -2.51
CA HIS A 308 -21.03 -1.45 -3.51
C HIS A 308 -20.30 -2.75 -3.87
N LEU A 309 -19.86 -3.53 -2.89
CA LEU A 309 -19.18 -4.81 -3.10
C LEU A 309 -20.06 -5.80 -3.87
N ASP A 310 -21.31 -5.95 -3.48
CA ASP A 310 -22.26 -6.83 -4.17
C ASP A 310 -22.39 -6.45 -5.67
N SER A 311 -22.48 -5.15 -5.96
CA SER A 311 -22.56 -4.65 -7.34
C SER A 311 -21.28 -4.93 -8.13
N ARG A 312 -20.10 -4.83 -7.53
CA ARG A 312 -18.80 -5.01 -8.19
C ARG A 312 -18.40 -6.47 -8.38
N LEU A 313 -18.74 -7.33 -7.42
CA LEU A 313 -18.46 -8.78 -7.50
C LEU A 313 -19.34 -9.48 -8.51
N MET A 314 -20.55 -8.97 -8.79
CA MET A 314 -21.44 -9.52 -9.81
C MET A 314 -21.01 -9.22 -11.24
N VAL A 315 -20.19 -8.22 -11.46
CA VAL A 315 -19.70 -7.85 -12.80
C VAL A 315 -18.61 -8.84 -13.25
N ARG A 316 -18.97 -9.82 -14.06
CA ARG A 316 -17.99 -10.61 -14.82
C ARG A 316 -17.43 -9.75 -15.94
N ARG A 317 -16.24 -9.18 -15.76
CA ARG A 317 -15.51 -8.59 -16.88
C ARG A 317 -14.89 -9.71 -17.74
N PRO A 318 -14.88 -9.59 -19.07
CA PRO A 318 -14.12 -10.51 -19.91
C PRO A 318 -12.63 -10.39 -19.54
N GLU A 319 -11.92 -11.52 -19.53
CA GLU A 319 -10.56 -11.77 -19.01
C GLU A 319 -9.43 -10.84 -19.51
N ARG A 320 -9.75 -9.86 -20.35
CA ARG A 320 -8.75 -9.01 -21.04
C ARG A 320 -8.45 -7.64 -20.41
N PHE A 321 -9.08 -7.28 -19.31
CA PHE A 321 -8.92 -5.91 -18.78
C PHE A 321 -7.58 -5.68 -18.09
N TRP A 322 -6.96 -6.72 -17.53
CA TRP A 322 -5.66 -6.64 -16.84
C TRP A 322 -4.46 -6.85 -17.76
N LEU A 323 -4.68 -7.18 -19.04
CA LEU A 323 -3.62 -7.29 -20.04
C LEU A 323 -3.26 -5.97 -20.73
N ARG A 324 -3.89 -4.86 -20.35
CA ARG A 324 -3.66 -3.53 -20.95
C ARG A 324 -3.17 -2.47 -19.96
N TRP A 325 -2.81 -2.87 -18.74
CA TRP A 325 -2.21 -1.95 -17.76
C TRP A 325 -0.92 -2.52 -17.22
#